data_bae7d88a4674416213b9c3d6b605287a
#
_entry.id   bae7d88a4674416213b9c3d6b605287a
#
_cell.length_a   1.000
_cell.length_b   1.000
_cell.length_c   1.000
_cell.angle_alpha   90.00
_cell.angle_beta   90.00
_cell.angle_gamma   90.00
#
_symmetry.space_group_name_H-M   'P 1'
#
loop_
_entity.id
_entity.type
_entity.pdbx_description
1 polymer ?
#
loop_
_entity_poly.entity_id
_entity_poly.type
_entity_poly.pdbx_seq_one_letter_code
_entity_poly.pdbx_strand_id
1 'polypeptide(L)'
;IDRIKTCFLLVALTLAALFLPGCRGEVIPTDNDMSSYGWNLYEAGEYVDALDWFTTAIKEDSSHSDAYNGVGWTMGHLRQADSSVFYFNEYLSRDSSSFENILDFYAGLSFGYNAIGDDDNARIFAETYFFGNQNAEIGDPDWCFCHKTDINQLDVRLILAVSEYRLGLFANCQSSINQVYNDLNTQDGSQIPNGEVDNSGNPLTDEYPLNYDHTTISGRTYLANHLSILQTQLSSANGENGLKCTENDGQGGGYCQ
;
A
#
# COMPACT_ATOMS: atom_id res chain seq x y z
N ILE A 1 -59.29 31.31 -38.80
CA ILE A 1 -58.05 32.11 -38.83
C ILE A 1 -57.28 31.97 -37.50
N ASP A 2 -57.94 31.94 -36.33
CA ASP A 2 -57.29 31.91 -35.01
C ASP A 2 -56.58 30.56 -34.70
N ARG A 3 -57.16 29.44 -35.13
CA ARG A 3 -56.58 28.12 -34.93
C ARG A 3 -55.23 27.93 -35.67
N ILE A 4 -55.09 28.52 -36.86
CA ILE A 4 -53.85 28.46 -37.65
C ILE A 4 -52.76 29.32 -37.00
N LYS A 5 -53.09 30.48 -36.45
CA LYS A 5 -52.16 31.35 -35.71
C LYS A 5 -51.67 30.67 -34.43
N THR A 6 -52.54 29.97 -33.72
CA THR A 6 -52.16 29.22 -32.51
C THR A 6 -51.24 28.05 -32.83
N CYS A 7 -51.46 27.35 -33.93
CA CYS A 7 -50.62 26.26 -34.36
C CYS A 7 -49.21 26.74 -34.78
N PHE A 8 -49.12 27.86 -35.47
CA PHE A 8 -47.84 28.50 -35.85
C PHE A 8 -47.08 28.99 -34.62
N LEU A 9 -47.75 29.54 -33.60
CA LEU A 9 -47.16 30.00 -32.36
C LEU A 9 -46.57 28.83 -31.57
N LEU A 10 -47.27 27.70 -31.47
CA LEU A 10 -46.79 26.49 -30.79
C LEU A 10 -45.61 25.85 -31.49
N VAL A 11 -45.63 25.81 -32.82
CA VAL A 11 -44.45 25.30 -33.60
C VAL A 11 -43.25 26.21 -33.45
N ALA A 12 -43.46 27.52 -33.44
CA ALA A 12 -42.37 28.48 -33.24
C ALA A 12 -41.77 28.38 -31.82
N LEU A 13 -42.61 28.18 -30.79
CA LEU A 13 -42.15 27.97 -29.40
C LEU A 13 -41.39 26.66 -29.24
N THR A 14 -41.82 25.56 -29.88
CA THR A 14 -41.11 24.28 -29.83
C THR A 14 -39.77 24.32 -30.60
N LEU A 15 -39.71 25.02 -31.75
CA LEU A 15 -38.46 25.26 -32.42
C LEU A 15 -37.51 26.13 -31.60
N ALA A 16 -37.98 27.19 -30.95
CA ALA A 16 -37.16 28.06 -30.09
C ALA A 16 -36.61 27.31 -28.89
N ALA A 17 -37.36 26.35 -28.32
CA ALA A 17 -36.90 25.49 -27.23
C ALA A 17 -35.75 24.53 -27.63
N LEU A 18 -35.66 24.16 -28.92
CA LEU A 18 -34.58 23.32 -29.44
C LEU A 18 -33.26 24.10 -29.67
N PHE A 19 -33.33 25.41 -29.70
CA PHE A 19 -32.17 26.30 -29.86
C PHE A 19 -31.72 26.97 -28.56
N LEU A 20 -32.31 26.61 -27.41
CA LEU A 20 -31.73 27.05 -26.13
C LEU A 20 -30.40 26.34 -26.00
N PRO A 21 -29.28 27.08 -25.96
CA PRO A 21 -28.02 26.49 -25.63
C PRO A 21 -28.20 25.93 -24.21
N GLY A 22 -28.27 24.59 -24.10
CA GLY A 22 -28.12 23.96 -22.78
C GLY A 22 -26.83 24.50 -22.21
N CYS A 23 -26.88 25.14 -21.06
CA CYS A 23 -25.67 25.47 -20.30
C CYS A 23 -24.99 24.12 -19.96
N ARG A 24 -24.22 23.60 -20.90
CA ARG A 24 -23.14 22.68 -20.59
C ARG A 24 -22.06 23.55 -19.94
N GLY A 25 -22.23 23.81 -18.64
CA GLY A 25 -21.10 24.26 -17.84
C GLY A 25 -20.01 23.20 -18.04
N GLU A 26 -18.86 23.64 -18.49
CA GLU A 26 -17.68 22.80 -18.53
C GLU A 26 -17.40 22.42 -17.05
N VAL A 27 -17.61 21.15 -16.71
CA VAL A 27 -17.29 20.66 -15.38
C VAL A 27 -15.77 20.53 -15.34
N ILE A 28 -15.11 21.48 -14.66
CA ILE A 28 -13.68 21.40 -14.40
C ILE A 28 -13.53 20.46 -13.20
N PRO A 29 -12.84 19.30 -13.35
CA PRO A 29 -12.63 18.39 -12.25
C PRO A 29 -11.78 19.07 -11.16
N THR A 30 -12.12 18.79 -9.90
CA THR A 30 -11.33 19.24 -8.75
C THR A 30 -10.09 18.34 -8.56
N ASP A 31 -9.15 18.77 -7.70
CA ASP A 31 -8.01 17.96 -7.26
C ASP A 31 -8.46 16.60 -6.69
N ASN A 32 -9.52 16.58 -5.89
CA ASN A 32 -10.14 15.35 -5.39
C ASN A 32 -10.70 14.46 -6.51
N ASP A 33 -11.39 15.03 -7.50
CA ASP A 33 -11.90 14.26 -8.65
C ASP A 33 -10.74 13.64 -9.45
N MET A 34 -9.65 14.40 -9.61
CA MET A 34 -8.45 13.97 -10.32
C MET A 34 -7.74 12.83 -9.56
N SER A 35 -7.58 12.95 -8.23
CA SER A 35 -6.96 11.92 -7.40
C SER A 35 -7.81 10.64 -7.40
N SER A 36 -9.13 10.75 -7.19
CA SER A 36 -10.04 9.61 -7.23
C SER A 36 -10.00 8.89 -8.58
N TYR A 37 -9.89 9.62 -9.68
CA TYR A 37 -9.74 8.99 -10.99
C TYR A 37 -8.36 8.35 -11.18
N GLY A 38 -7.31 8.97 -10.62
CA GLY A 38 -5.97 8.39 -10.57
C GLY A 38 -5.96 7.04 -9.86
N TRP A 39 -6.65 6.91 -8.72
CA TRP A 39 -6.78 5.65 -8.01
C TRP A 39 -7.55 4.59 -8.82
N ASN A 40 -8.62 4.95 -9.50
CA ASN A 40 -9.31 4.00 -10.39
C ASN A 40 -8.40 3.44 -11.48
N LEU A 41 -7.53 4.27 -12.06
CA LEU A 41 -6.53 3.85 -13.06
C LEU A 41 -5.44 2.98 -12.43
N TYR A 42 -4.98 3.34 -11.23
CA TYR A 42 -4.01 2.55 -10.46
C TYR A 42 -4.52 1.14 -10.18
N GLU A 43 -5.76 1.00 -9.71
CA GLU A 43 -6.43 -0.27 -9.45
C GLU A 43 -6.62 -1.10 -10.73
N ALA A 44 -6.83 -0.43 -11.86
CA ALA A 44 -6.88 -1.06 -13.19
C ALA A 44 -5.49 -1.47 -13.72
N GLY A 45 -4.39 -1.07 -13.04
CA GLY A 45 -3.02 -1.32 -13.49
C GLY A 45 -2.51 -0.34 -14.56
N GLU A 46 -3.27 0.72 -14.85
CA GLU A 46 -2.92 1.76 -15.82
C GLU A 46 -2.02 2.83 -15.18
N TYR A 47 -0.87 2.40 -14.67
CA TYR A 47 0.00 3.22 -13.81
C TYR A 47 0.53 4.49 -14.46
N VAL A 48 0.76 4.50 -15.78
CA VAL A 48 1.25 5.71 -16.49
C VAL A 48 0.17 6.78 -16.50
N ASP A 49 -1.06 6.41 -16.80
CA ASP A 49 -2.18 7.34 -16.84
C ASP A 49 -2.58 7.77 -15.42
N ALA A 50 -2.52 6.87 -14.44
CA ALA A 50 -2.71 7.19 -13.03
C ALA A 50 -1.73 8.29 -12.56
N LEU A 51 -0.45 8.16 -12.92
CA LEU A 51 0.60 9.14 -12.60
C LEU A 51 0.27 10.53 -13.15
N ASP A 52 -0.21 10.61 -14.39
CA ASP A 52 -0.58 11.89 -15.02
C ASP A 52 -1.72 12.59 -14.26
N TRP A 53 -2.71 11.80 -13.80
CA TRP A 53 -3.82 12.34 -13.02
C TRP A 53 -3.41 12.79 -11.62
N PHE A 54 -2.65 11.99 -10.88
CA PHE A 54 -2.13 12.40 -9.56
C PHE A 54 -1.22 13.63 -9.64
N THR A 55 -0.34 13.69 -10.65
CA THR A 55 0.52 14.86 -10.82
C THR A 55 -0.25 16.09 -11.24
N THR A 56 -1.39 15.94 -11.90
CA THR A 56 -2.29 17.06 -12.23
C THR A 56 -3.02 17.54 -10.99
N ALA A 57 -3.50 16.63 -10.12
CA ALA A 57 -4.08 16.98 -8.82
C ALA A 57 -3.10 17.78 -7.94
N ILE A 58 -1.82 17.37 -7.87
CA ILE A 58 -0.77 18.10 -7.15
C ILE A 58 -0.52 19.49 -7.73
N LYS A 59 -0.65 19.67 -9.05
CA LYS A 59 -0.50 21.00 -9.68
C LYS A 59 -1.67 21.91 -9.35
N GLU A 60 -2.87 21.36 -9.22
CA GLU A 60 -4.08 22.10 -8.85
C GLU A 60 -4.04 22.48 -7.36
N ASP A 61 -3.77 21.50 -6.49
CA ASP A 61 -3.53 21.72 -5.06
C ASP A 61 -2.25 21.02 -4.59
N SER A 62 -1.20 21.80 -4.35
CA SER A 62 0.08 21.27 -3.87
C SER A 62 0.05 20.78 -2.42
N SER A 63 -1.05 20.93 -1.69
CA SER A 63 -1.23 20.38 -0.34
C SER A 63 -2.02 19.08 -0.32
N HIS A 64 -2.52 18.61 -1.48
CA HIS A 64 -3.36 17.42 -1.58
C HIS A 64 -2.59 16.13 -1.28
N SER A 65 -2.71 15.64 -0.04
CA SER A 65 -1.94 14.48 0.49
C SER A 65 -2.17 13.21 -0.31
N ASP A 66 -3.42 12.92 -0.63
CA ASP A 66 -3.81 11.70 -1.32
C ASP A 66 -3.16 11.59 -2.71
N ALA A 67 -3.01 12.71 -3.42
CA ALA A 67 -2.32 12.71 -4.71
C ALA A 67 -0.82 12.40 -4.59
N TYR A 68 -0.14 12.87 -3.53
CA TYR A 68 1.26 12.48 -3.26
C TYR A 68 1.38 11.00 -2.93
N ASN A 69 0.44 10.47 -2.15
CA ASN A 69 0.33 9.04 -1.87
C ASN A 69 0.21 8.26 -3.18
N GLY A 70 -0.73 8.66 -4.04
CA GLY A 70 -0.94 8.05 -5.36
C GLY A 70 0.30 8.08 -6.25
N VAL A 71 1.03 9.23 -6.32
CA VAL A 71 2.30 9.29 -7.06
C VAL A 71 3.32 8.34 -6.48
N GLY A 72 3.50 8.33 -5.16
CA GLY A 72 4.48 7.48 -4.49
C GLY A 72 4.28 6.01 -4.80
N TRP A 73 3.07 5.49 -4.61
CA TRP A 73 2.73 4.11 -4.92
C TRP A 73 2.82 3.79 -6.42
N THR A 74 2.36 4.69 -7.28
CA THR A 74 2.42 4.52 -8.73
C THR A 74 3.86 4.44 -9.23
N MET A 75 4.76 5.30 -8.72
CA MET A 75 6.19 5.25 -9.04
C MET A 75 6.84 3.94 -8.60
N GLY A 76 6.44 3.39 -7.44
CA GLY A 76 6.87 2.07 -7.00
C GLY A 76 6.52 0.97 -8.02
N HIS A 77 5.28 0.93 -8.52
CA HIS A 77 4.86 -0.01 -9.56
C HIS A 77 5.58 0.19 -10.90
N LEU A 78 5.89 1.43 -11.25
CA LEU A 78 6.69 1.77 -12.43
C LEU A 78 8.19 1.47 -12.25
N ARG A 79 8.60 0.87 -11.12
CA ARG A 79 9.99 0.54 -10.76
C ARG A 79 10.91 1.76 -10.69
N GLN A 80 10.35 2.89 -10.28
CA GLN A 80 11.06 4.15 -10.07
C GLN A 80 11.15 4.46 -8.58
N ALA A 81 11.79 3.57 -7.83
CA ALA A 81 11.82 3.60 -6.37
C ALA A 81 12.41 4.91 -5.80
N ASP A 82 13.44 5.49 -6.42
CA ASP A 82 13.98 6.79 -6.01
C ASP A 82 12.92 7.91 -6.10
N SER A 83 12.13 7.91 -7.18
CA SER A 83 11.04 8.87 -7.36
C SER A 83 9.91 8.62 -6.36
N SER A 84 9.56 7.36 -6.09
CA SER A 84 8.59 6.98 -5.08
C SER A 84 8.97 7.54 -3.71
N VAL A 85 10.19 7.28 -3.26
CA VAL A 85 10.74 7.81 -2.00
C VAL A 85 10.74 9.34 -1.99
N PHE A 86 11.10 9.99 -3.11
CA PHE A 86 11.09 11.44 -3.21
C PHE A 86 9.69 12.01 -2.96
N TYR A 87 8.65 11.51 -3.62
CA TYR A 87 7.30 12.05 -3.49
C TYR A 87 6.69 11.81 -2.11
N PHE A 88 6.92 10.65 -1.50
CA PHE A 88 6.50 10.41 -0.12
C PHE A 88 7.19 11.38 0.85
N ASN A 89 8.51 11.61 0.72
CA ASN A 89 9.24 12.54 1.58
C ASN A 89 8.84 14.00 1.33
N GLU A 90 8.58 14.39 0.07
CA GLU A 90 8.11 15.74 -0.26
C GLU A 90 6.85 16.10 0.53
N TYR A 91 5.90 15.17 0.60
CA TYR A 91 4.70 15.39 1.40
C TYR A 91 5.01 15.47 2.89
N LEU A 92 5.71 14.48 3.44
CA LEU A 92 6.03 14.44 4.88
C LEU A 92 6.83 15.66 5.37
N SER A 93 7.56 16.35 4.47
CA SER A 93 8.32 17.55 4.79
C SER A 93 7.47 18.82 4.94
N ARG A 94 6.22 18.82 4.45
CA ARG A 94 5.41 20.03 4.31
C ARG A 94 4.57 20.38 5.53
N ASP A 95 3.86 19.47 6.09
CA ASP A 95 3.13 19.65 7.36
C ASP A 95 2.69 18.29 7.93
N SER A 96 2.94 18.07 9.21
CA SER A 96 2.64 16.81 9.89
C SER A 96 1.40 16.85 10.78
N SER A 97 0.60 17.92 10.74
CA SER A 97 -0.45 18.14 11.74
C SER A 97 -1.77 17.40 11.50
N SER A 98 -1.99 16.83 10.31
CA SER A 98 -3.19 16.05 10.01
C SER A 98 -2.98 15.15 8.80
N PHE A 99 -2.15 14.13 8.91
CA PHE A 99 -2.02 13.16 7.82
C PHE A 99 -3.21 12.20 7.83
N GLU A 100 -4.08 12.31 6.86
CA GLU A 100 -4.92 11.20 6.44
C GLU A 100 -4.01 10.13 5.81
N ASN A 101 -4.25 8.86 6.09
CA ASN A 101 -3.51 7.73 5.52
C ASN A 101 -1.99 7.69 5.83
N ILE A 102 -1.56 8.17 7.00
CA ILE A 102 -0.13 8.21 7.37
C ILE A 102 0.54 6.83 7.32
N LEU A 103 -0.21 5.75 7.58
CA LEU A 103 0.31 4.39 7.50
C LEU A 103 0.68 4.00 6.07
N ASP A 104 -0.07 4.46 5.06
CA ASP A 104 0.26 4.25 3.65
C ASP A 104 1.60 4.87 3.29
N PHE A 105 1.89 6.10 3.80
CA PHE A 105 3.17 6.76 3.58
C PHE A 105 4.32 6.02 4.23
N TYR A 106 4.17 5.58 5.49
CA TYR A 106 5.24 4.85 6.17
C TYR A 106 5.48 3.47 5.54
N ALA A 107 4.42 2.77 5.18
CA ALA A 107 4.52 1.52 4.43
C ALA A 107 5.22 1.76 3.08
N GLY A 108 4.74 2.73 2.28
CA GLY A 108 5.29 3.08 0.99
C GLY A 108 6.78 3.47 1.06
N LEU A 109 7.17 4.27 2.06
CA LEU A 109 8.58 4.63 2.30
C LEU A 109 9.43 3.41 2.67
N SER A 110 8.93 2.51 3.53
CA SER A 110 9.67 1.30 3.89
C SER A 110 9.95 0.43 2.66
N PHE A 111 8.95 0.25 1.78
CA PHE A 111 9.11 -0.46 0.50
C PHE A 111 10.07 0.26 -0.45
N GLY A 112 9.91 1.58 -0.60
CA GLY A 112 10.73 2.39 -1.48
C GLY A 112 12.21 2.35 -1.09
N TYR A 113 12.53 2.58 0.19
CA TYR A 113 13.90 2.51 0.70
C TYR A 113 14.49 1.10 0.61
N ASN A 114 13.71 0.06 0.90
CA ASN A 114 14.16 -1.32 0.69
C ASN A 114 14.50 -1.60 -0.78
N ALA A 115 13.70 -1.08 -1.73
CA ALA A 115 13.90 -1.25 -3.16
C ALA A 115 15.17 -0.56 -3.68
N ILE A 116 15.58 0.58 -3.10
CA ILE A 116 16.84 1.25 -3.44
C ILE A 116 18.03 0.75 -2.64
N GLY A 117 17.83 -0.19 -1.70
CA GLY A 117 18.90 -0.80 -0.87
C GLY A 117 19.35 0.05 0.32
N ASP A 118 18.55 1.06 0.70
CA ASP A 118 18.78 1.84 1.92
C ASP A 118 18.08 1.15 3.10
N ASP A 119 18.70 0.10 3.61
CA ASP A 119 18.14 -0.74 4.67
C ASP A 119 17.98 0.00 6.01
N ASP A 120 18.79 1.02 6.30
CA ASP A 120 18.65 1.84 7.50
C ASP A 120 17.33 2.63 7.48
N ASN A 121 17.04 3.34 6.39
CA ASN A 121 15.79 4.08 6.25
C ASN A 121 14.59 3.15 6.09
N ALA A 122 14.71 2.04 5.35
CA ALA A 122 13.64 1.04 5.24
C ALA A 122 13.22 0.54 6.63
N ARG A 123 14.18 0.20 7.50
CA ARG A 123 13.95 -0.19 8.88
C ARG A 123 13.30 0.93 9.70
N ILE A 124 13.83 2.16 9.62
CA ILE A 124 13.28 3.30 10.36
C ILE A 124 11.81 3.54 10.02
N PHE A 125 11.43 3.53 8.75
CA PHE A 125 10.04 3.77 8.35
C PHE A 125 9.13 2.59 8.68
N ALA A 126 9.60 1.35 8.58
CA ALA A 126 8.86 0.19 9.05
C ALA A 126 8.66 0.20 10.58
N GLU A 127 9.69 0.56 11.37
CA GLU A 127 9.55 0.76 12.81
C GLU A 127 8.58 1.92 13.12
N THR A 128 8.67 3.03 12.39
CA THR A 128 7.76 4.17 12.55
C THR A 128 6.31 3.78 12.26
N TYR A 129 6.09 2.94 11.25
CA TYR A 129 4.77 2.38 10.96
C TYR A 129 4.20 1.66 12.19
N PHE A 130 4.98 0.78 12.85
CA PHE A 130 4.49 -0.01 13.98
C PHE A 130 4.43 0.75 15.30
N PHE A 131 5.39 1.63 15.57
CA PHE A 131 5.61 2.20 16.91
C PHE A 131 5.45 3.72 16.97
N GLY A 132 5.24 4.38 15.84
CA GLY A 132 5.14 5.83 15.77
C GLY A 132 6.45 6.56 16.08
N ASN A 133 6.36 7.89 16.12
CA ASN A 133 7.52 8.77 16.29
C ASN A 133 7.78 9.13 17.75
N GLN A 134 7.25 8.60 18.75
CA GLN A 134 7.52 8.92 20.18
C GLN A 134 7.07 7.79 21.11
N ASN A 135 7.33 6.53 20.77
CA ASN A 135 6.88 5.35 21.51
C ASN A 135 5.34 5.23 21.63
N ALA A 136 4.58 5.92 20.78
CA ALA A 136 3.16 5.69 20.62
C ALA A 136 2.97 4.64 19.52
N GLU A 137 2.39 3.52 19.84
CA GLU A 137 1.99 2.52 18.88
C GLU A 137 0.95 3.14 17.95
N ILE A 138 1.26 3.18 16.64
CA ILE A 138 0.34 3.69 15.62
C ILE A 138 0.01 2.63 14.56
N GLY A 139 0.73 1.49 14.58
CA GLY A 139 0.45 0.39 13.67
C GLY A 139 -0.96 -0.15 13.88
N ASP A 140 -1.66 -0.34 12.80
CA ASP A 140 -2.96 -0.98 12.78
C ASP A 140 -2.80 -2.43 12.31
N PRO A 141 -3.09 -3.44 13.15
CA PRO A 141 -3.00 -4.84 12.76
C PRO A 141 -3.97 -5.22 11.63
N ASP A 142 -5.02 -4.43 11.45
CA ASP A 142 -6.01 -4.64 10.40
C ASP A 142 -5.74 -3.77 9.15
N TRP A 143 -4.64 -3.00 9.15
CA TRP A 143 -4.29 -2.17 8.01
C TRP A 143 -4.04 -2.98 6.75
N CYS A 144 -4.70 -2.55 5.71
CA CYS A 144 -4.52 -2.98 4.35
C CYS A 144 -4.45 -1.77 3.43
N PHE A 145 -3.64 -1.86 2.39
CA PHE A 145 -3.63 -0.80 1.40
C PHE A 145 -4.88 -0.88 0.52
N CYS A 146 -5.77 0.09 0.63
CA CYS A 146 -7.11 0.08 0.02
C CYS A 146 -7.09 -0.14 -1.49
N HIS A 147 -6.14 0.47 -2.17
CA HIS A 147 -6.03 0.41 -3.63
C HIS A 147 -5.32 -0.85 -4.13
N LYS A 148 -4.80 -1.69 -3.22
CA LYS A 148 -4.19 -2.97 -3.52
C LYS A 148 -4.21 -3.87 -2.29
N THR A 149 -5.34 -4.54 -2.10
CA THR A 149 -5.69 -5.27 -0.87
C THR A 149 -4.84 -6.52 -0.58
N ASP A 150 -3.93 -6.89 -1.47
CA ASP A 150 -2.89 -7.89 -1.23
C ASP A 150 -1.66 -7.32 -0.51
N ILE A 151 -1.59 -6.00 -0.27
CA ILE A 151 -0.57 -5.34 0.54
C ILE A 151 -1.15 -5.03 1.93
N ASN A 152 -0.50 -5.51 2.96
CA ASN A 152 -0.96 -5.36 4.35
C ASN A 152 0.21 -5.23 5.34
N GLN A 153 -0.09 -5.19 6.62
CA GLN A 153 0.89 -5.00 7.69
C GLN A 153 1.98 -6.09 7.74
N LEU A 154 1.69 -7.32 7.24
CA LEU A 154 2.70 -8.40 7.21
C LEU A 154 3.82 -8.10 6.21
N ASP A 155 3.47 -7.45 5.08
CA ASP A 155 4.46 -7.04 4.10
C ASP A 155 5.42 -6.00 4.69
N VAL A 156 4.89 -5.03 5.46
CA VAL A 156 5.71 -4.03 6.16
C VAL A 156 6.62 -4.72 7.19
N ARG A 157 6.11 -5.69 7.93
CA ARG A 157 6.90 -6.45 8.92
C ARG A 157 7.96 -7.32 8.25
N LEU A 158 7.66 -7.87 7.08
CA LEU A 158 8.65 -8.61 6.30
C LEU A 158 9.78 -7.68 5.80
N ILE A 159 9.46 -6.46 5.35
CA ILE A 159 10.48 -5.45 5.01
C ILE A 159 11.35 -5.11 6.22
N LEU A 160 10.74 -4.94 7.41
CA LEU A 160 11.48 -4.73 8.66
C LEU A 160 12.48 -5.87 8.89
N ALA A 161 12.02 -7.12 8.86
CA ALA A 161 12.85 -8.30 9.08
C ALA A 161 13.99 -8.41 8.05
N VAL A 162 13.72 -8.13 6.77
CA VAL A 162 14.73 -8.14 5.69
C VAL A 162 15.80 -7.07 5.93
N SER A 163 15.38 -5.85 6.28
CA SER A 163 16.30 -4.75 6.56
C SER A 163 17.16 -5.03 7.79
N GLU A 164 16.57 -5.55 8.87
CA GLU A 164 17.28 -5.99 10.07
C GLU A 164 18.32 -7.07 9.76
N TYR A 165 17.96 -8.05 8.91
CA TYR A 165 18.90 -9.09 8.48
C TYR A 165 20.11 -8.49 7.74
N ARG A 166 19.86 -7.61 6.75
CA ARG A 166 20.91 -6.99 5.95
C ARG A 166 21.83 -6.07 6.77
N LEU A 167 21.28 -5.42 7.79
CA LEU A 167 22.02 -4.61 8.76
C LEU A 167 22.76 -5.44 9.82
N GLY A 168 22.61 -6.77 9.82
CA GLY A 168 23.23 -7.64 10.81
C GLY A 168 22.55 -7.65 12.18
N LEU A 169 21.35 -7.10 12.28
CA LEU A 169 20.52 -7.07 13.50
C LEU A 169 19.74 -8.39 13.65
N PHE A 170 20.46 -9.51 13.68
CA PHE A 170 19.87 -10.85 13.55
C PHE A 170 18.90 -11.21 14.68
N ALA A 171 19.10 -10.69 15.90
CA ALA A 171 18.17 -10.92 17.00
C ALA A 171 16.83 -10.25 16.74
N ASN A 172 16.84 -9.02 16.22
CA ASN A 172 15.64 -8.27 15.84
C ASN A 172 14.95 -8.98 14.66
N CYS A 173 15.70 -9.34 13.62
CA CYS A 173 15.21 -10.09 12.48
C CYS A 173 14.45 -11.36 12.90
N GLN A 174 15.03 -12.16 13.82
CA GLN A 174 14.36 -13.35 14.33
C GLN A 174 13.04 -13.02 15.06
N SER A 175 13.03 -11.93 15.82
CA SER A 175 11.81 -11.45 16.49
C SER A 175 10.75 -11.03 15.47
N SER A 176 11.13 -10.27 14.45
CA SER A 176 10.22 -9.83 13.38
C SER A 176 9.67 -11.02 12.57
N ILE A 177 10.50 -12.03 12.25
CA ILE A 177 10.06 -13.27 11.59
C ILE A 177 9.05 -14.02 12.48
N ASN A 178 9.34 -14.19 13.76
CA ASN A 178 8.42 -14.83 14.69
C ASN A 178 7.08 -14.09 14.78
N GLN A 179 7.11 -12.76 14.75
CA GLN A 179 5.88 -11.98 14.74
C GLN A 179 5.06 -12.21 13.46
N VAL A 180 5.69 -12.29 12.27
CA VAL A 180 4.96 -12.64 11.04
C VAL A 180 4.28 -14.00 11.18
N TYR A 181 4.99 -15.02 11.69
CA TYR A 181 4.39 -16.33 11.91
C TYR A 181 3.24 -16.30 12.92
N ASN A 182 3.39 -15.53 14.01
CA ASN A 182 2.33 -15.33 14.99
C ASN A 182 1.07 -14.73 14.34
N ASP A 183 1.25 -13.70 13.55
CA ASP A 183 0.15 -12.99 12.87
C ASP A 183 -0.50 -13.84 11.77
N LEU A 184 0.24 -14.84 11.24
CA LEU A 184 -0.28 -15.89 10.38
C LEU A 184 -0.97 -17.05 11.17
N ASN A 185 -1.24 -16.87 12.46
CA ASN A 185 -1.85 -17.85 13.36
C ASN A 185 -1.07 -19.16 13.50
N THR A 186 0.25 -19.11 13.40
CA THR A 186 1.11 -20.27 13.67
C THR A 186 1.12 -20.55 15.17
N GLN A 187 0.81 -21.77 15.56
CA GLN A 187 0.76 -22.17 16.96
C GLN A 187 2.14 -22.55 17.48
N ASP A 188 2.42 -22.31 18.76
CA ASP A 188 3.63 -22.81 19.42
C ASP A 188 3.73 -24.32 19.28
N GLY A 189 4.93 -24.83 19.01
CA GLY A 189 5.20 -26.24 18.72
C GLY A 189 4.89 -26.68 17.28
N SER A 190 4.38 -25.77 16.43
CA SER A 190 4.18 -26.07 15.01
C SER A 190 5.51 -26.33 14.31
N GLN A 191 5.49 -27.27 13.34
CA GLN A 191 6.65 -27.56 12.50
C GLN A 191 6.63 -26.70 11.25
N ILE A 192 7.62 -25.81 11.10
CA ILE A 192 7.73 -24.87 9.99
C ILE A 192 8.86 -25.33 9.05
N PRO A 193 8.63 -25.46 7.73
CA PRO A 193 9.70 -25.74 6.79
C PRO A 193 10.84 -24.71 6.92
N ASN A 194 12.10 -25.21 7.00
CA ASN A 194 13.28 -24.33 7.16
C ASN A 194 14.05 -24.10 5.84
N GLY A 195 13.52 -24.57 4.72
CA GLY A 195 14.14 -24.45 3.40
C GLY A 195 15.16 -25.53 3.08
N GLU A 196 15.43 -26.45 3.98
CA GLU A 196 16.32 -27.60 3.77
C GLU A 196 15.52 -28.88 3.46
N VAL A 197 16.20 -29.87 2.90
CA VAL A 197 15.65 -31.20 2.64
C VAL A 197 16.59 -32.29 3.17
N ASP A 198 16.03 -33.42 3.55
CA ASP A 198 16.81 -34.61 3.92
C ASP A 198 17.40 -35.30 2.68
N ASN A 199 18.17 -36.38 2.91
CA ASN A 199 18.79 -37.14 1.82
C ASN A 199 17.79 -37.84 0.88
N SER A 200 16.51 -37.85 1.24
CA SER A 200 15.41 -38.41 0.46
C SER A 200 14.58 -37.33 -0.24
N GLY A 201 14.92 -36.04 -0.04
CA GLY A 201 14.24 -34.90 -0.63
C GLY A 201 13.02 -34.43 0.18
N ASN A 202 12.82 -34.91 1.40
CA ASN A 202 11.72 -34.43 2.24
C ASN A 202 12.11 -33.10 2.91
N PRO A 203 11.18 -32.13 3.00
CA PRO A 203 11.44 -30.87 3.71
C PRO A 203 11.79 -31.12 5.17
N LEU A 204 12.86 -30.48 5.64
CA LEU A 204 13.17 -30.39 7.06
C LEU A 204 12.38 -29.22 7.68
N THR A 205 12.07 -29.36 8.95
CA THR A 205 11.24 -28.38 9.68
C THR A 205 11.91 -27.99 10.99
N ASP A 206 11.64 -26.78 11.44
CA ASP A 206 11.99 -26.28 12.76
C ASP A 206 10.73 -25.98 13.57
N GLU A 207 10.87 -26.03 14.89
CA GLU A 207 9.75 -25.74 15.80
C GLU A 207 9.56 -24.25 15.96
N TYR A 208 8.31 -23.80 15.87
CA TYR A 208 7.93 -22.42 16.18
C TYR A 208 7.69 -22.26 17.71
N PRO A 209 8.10 -21.15 18.36
CA PRO A 209 8.81 -20.00 17.80
C PRO A 209 10.29 -20.29 17.50
N LEU A 210 10.79 -19.70 16.42
CA LEU A 210 12.18 -19.88 15.99
C LEU A 210 13.14 -19.33 17.04
N ASN A 211 14.17 -20.09 17.35
CA ASN A 211 15.20 -19.74 18.34
C ASN A 211 16.60 -20.23 17.89
N TYR A 212 17.11 -19.60 16.83
CA TYR A 212 18.43 -19.94 16.31
C TYR A 212 19.55 -19.19 17.03
N ASP A 213 20.71 -19.83 17.10
CA ASP A 213 21.95 -19.14 17.48
C ASP A 213 22.46 -18.30 16.32
N HIS A 214 22.00 -17.05 16.25
CA HIS A 214 22.35 -16.09 15.21
C HIS A 214 23.83 -15.60 15.31
N THR A 215 24.62 -16.02 16.29
CA THR A 215 26.07 -15.80 16.30
C THR A 215 26.77 -16.73 15.31
N THR A 216 26.15 -17.85 14.96
CA THR A 216 26.65 -18.84 14.01
C THR A 216 26.25 -18.53 12.57
N ILE A 217 27.03 -19.04 11.60
CA ILE A 217 26.68 -18.97 10.18
C ILE A 217 25.39 -19.75 9.92
N SER A 218 25.25 -20.93 10.51
CA SER A 218 24.08 -21.78 10.35
C SER A 218 22.80 -21.09 10.81
N GLY A 219 22.79 -20.50 12.01
CA GLY A 219 21.62 -19.78 12.52
C GLY A 219 21.20 -18.60 11.62
N ARG A 220 22.19 -17.85 11.10
CA ARG A 220 21.90 -16.77 10.13
C ARG A 220 21.39 -17.29 8.79
N THR A 221 21.86 -18.44 8.34
CA THR A 221 21.37 -19.08 7.12
C THR A 221 19.90 -19.50 7.28
N TYR A 222 19.52 -20.07 8.42
CA TYR A 222 18.12 -20.41 8.70
C TYR A 222 17.22 -19.17 8.72
N LEU A 223 17.66 -18.06 9.32
CA LEU A 223 16.90 -16.80 9.25
C LEU A 223 16.70 -16.34 7.79
N ALA A 224 17.74 -16.42 6.95
CA ALA A 224 17.62 -16.08 5.53
C ALA A 224 16.64 -17.00 4.79
N ASN A 225 16.67 -18.30 5.10
CA ASN A 225 15.71 -19.26 4.53
C ASN A 225 14.27 -18.90 4.90
N HIS A 226 14.01 -18.58 6.17
CA HIS A 226 12.66 -18.16 6.61
C HIS A 226 12.21 -16.86 5.97
N LEU A 227 13.09 -15.87 5.79
CA LEU A 227 12.75 -14.66 5.02
C LEU A 227 12.33 -15.00 3.59
N SER A 228 13.03 -15.91 2.92
CA SER A 228 12.68 -16.36 1.57
C SER A 228 11.34 -17.12 1.53
N ILE A 229 11.09 -17.97 2.51
CA ILE A 229 9.82 -18.71 2.64
C ILE A 229 8.66 -17.74 2.83
N LEU A 230 8.78 -16.80 3.79
CA LEU A 230 7.74 -15.79 4.06
C LEU A 230 7.52 -14.87 2.85
N GLN A 231 8.58 -14.44 2.18
CA GLN A 231 8.45 -13.64 0.95
C GLN A 231 7.66 -14.40 -0.12
N THR A 232 7.92 -15.68 -0.29
CA THR A 232 7.17 -16.53 -1.23
C THR A 232 5.73 -16.73 -0.78
N GLN A 233 5.51 -16.99 0.50
CA GLN A 233 4.20 -17.21 1.08
C GLN A 233 3.30 -15.97 0.97
N LEU A 234 3.79 -14.80 1.33
CA LEU A 234 3.04 -13.54 1.25
C LEU A 234 2.81 -13.12 -0.20
N SER A 235 3.78 -13.34 -1.10
CA SER A 235 3.61 -13.04 -2.54
C SER A 235 2.62 -13.96 -3.24
N SER A 236 2.51 -15.23 -2.80
CA SER A 236 1.61 -16.21 -3.39
C SER A 236 0.22 -16.22 -2.73
N ALA A 237 0.07 -15.49 -1.64
CA ALA A 237 -1.17 -15.42 -0.87
C ALA A 237 -2.30 -14.64 -1.57
N ASN A 238 -2.25 -14.54 -2.90
CA ASN A 238 -3.39 -14.12 -3.72
C ASN A 238 -4.60 -15.02 -3.48
N GLY A 239 -5.06 -15.10 -2.24
CA GLY A 239 -6.40 -15.48 -1.94
C GLY A 239 -6.67 -16.63 -0.98
N GLU A 240 -5.78 -17.53 -0.62
CA GLU A 240 -6.22 -18.70 0.17
C GLU A 240 -5.64 -18.83 1.59
N ASN A 241 -4.50 -18.23 1.92
CA ASN A 241 -3.88 -18.36 3.25
C ASN A 241 -3.24 -17.05 3.79
N GLY A 242 -3.38 -15.92 3.12
CA GLY A 242 -2.97 -14.62 3.63
C GLY A 242 -4.09 -13.96 4.43
N LEU A 243 -3.75 -13.02 5.31
CA LEU A 243 -4.73 -12.09 5.85
C LEU A 243 -5.35 -11.35 4.67
N LYS A 244 -6.56 -11.75 4.27
CA LYS A 244 -7.31 -10.95 3.31
C LYS A 244 -7.75 -9.70 4.03
N CYS A 245 -7.48 -8.56 3.42
CA CYS A 245 -8.21 -7.36 3.73
C CYS A 245 -9.69 -7.67 3.50
N THR A 246 -10.42 -7.94 4.55
CA THR A 246 -11.87 -8.13 4.44
C THR A 246 -12.45 -6.80 4.03
N GLU A 247 -13.18 -6.79 2.92
CA GLU A 247 -14.05 -5.67 2.60
C GLU A 247 -14.85 -5.35 3.86
N ASN A 248 -14.77 -4.11 4.28
CA ASN A 248 -15.29 -3.55 5.50
C ASN A 248 -16.68 -4.10 5.84
N ASP A 249 -16.80 -4.92 6.89
CA ASP A 249 -18.07 -5.39 7.44
C ASP A 249 -18.86 -4.31 8.22
N GLY A 250 -18.51 -3.04 8.03
CA GLY A 250 -19.21 -1.88 8.60
C GLY A 250 -18.92 -1.59 10.06
N GLN A 251 -17.89 -2.20 10.64
CA GLN A 251 -17.47 -1.96 12.02
C GLN A 251 -16.07 -1.33 12.07
N GLY A 252 -15.94 -0.10 11.60
CA GLY A 252 -14.95 0.84 12.10
C GLY A 252 -13.48 0.56 11.82
N GLY A 253 -13.07 0.48 10.57
CA GLY A 253 -11.72 0.72 10.11
C GLY A 253 -11.79 1.61 8.88
N GLY A 254 -11.82 2.92 9.06
CA GLY A 254 -12.15 3.86 8.00
C GLY A 254 -10.96 4.22 7.12
N TYR A 255 -10.31 3.27 6.46
CA TYR A 255 -9.20 3.58 5.54
C TYR A 255 -9.56 3.48 4.06
N CYS A 256 -10.71 2.88 3.73
CA CYS A 256 -11.21 2.82 2.36
C CYS A 256 -12.52 3.62 2.25
N GLN A 257 -12.46 4.94 2.10
CA GLN A 257 -13.61 5.79 1.76
C GLN A 257 -13.46 6.36 0.36
#